data_ad7fe760f78fc710d3a97c73365151b7
#
_entry.id   ad7fe760f78fc710d3a97c73365151b7
#
_cell.length_a   1.000
_cell.length_b   1.000
_cell.length_c   1.000
_cell.angle_alpha   90.00
_cell.angle_beta   90.00
_cell.angle_gamma   90.00
#
_symmetry.space_group_name_H-M   'P 1'
#
loop_
_entity.id
_entity.type
_entity.pdbx_description
1 polymer ?
#
loop_
_entity_poly.entity_id
_entity_poly.type
_entity_poly.pdbx_seq_one_letter_code
_entity_poly.pdbx_strand_id
1 'polypeptide(L)'
;MLFVDLLGTVLIFLSITGLLHFLFPKLISRLKRSNRSFSGTLTAKKWNLKWHNLIGYIFALFLVINTTAGMFLRPPLLIPISSAQVGIVPYSDLDTENPWQDKLRRILWNRETGRFLIYTSDGFFFADQKFSSSLVQADNQPIVSIMGCNVLEAIDQENYLIGSFSGLFVWNSASGTVLDYFTGSAAEIPHGLSR
;
A
#
# COMPACT_ATOMS: atom_id res chain seq x y z
N MET A 1 11.65 5.57 4.08
CA MET A 1 10.79 5.89 5.26
C MET A 1 11.01 7.31 5.75
N LEU A 2 12.22 7.77 6.06
CA LEU A 2 12.49 9.13 6.58
C LEU A 2 11.81 10.30 5.82
N PHE A 3 11.73 10.23 4.51
CA PHE A 3 11.13 11.31 3.70
C PHE A 3 9.62 11.42 3.91
N VAL A 4 8.91 10.30 3.99
CA VAL A 4 7.46 10.27 4.23
C VAL A 4 7.14 10.74 5.64
N ASP A 5 7.94 10.33 6.64
CA ASP A 5 7.80 10.76 8.02
C ASP A 5 8.04 12.27 8.17
N LEU A 6 9.03 12.81 7.42
CA LEU A 6 9.28 14.24 7.36
C LEU A 6 8.06 15.00 6.79
N LEU A 7 7.50 14.54 5.68
CA LEU A 7 6.31 15.16 5.08
C LEU A 7 5.10 15.07 6.02
N GLY A 8 4.92 13.95 6.73
CA GLY A 8 3.89 13.79 7.75
C GLY A 8 4.05 14.80 8.89
N THR A 9 5.28 14.97 9.38
CA THR A 9 5.60 15.96 10.43
C THR A 9 5.32 17.39 9.96
N VAL A 10 5.71 17.73 8.73
CA VAL A 10 5.42 19.03 8.12
C VAL A 10 3.92 19.27 8.02
N LEU A 11 3.14 18.27 7.61
CA LEU A 11 1.69 18.36 7.51
C LEU A 11 1.04 18.62 8.88
N ILE A 12 1.49 17.93 9.93
CA ILE A 12 1.03 18.17 11.30
C ILE A 12 1.35 19.59 11.74
N PHE A 13 2.58 20.06 11.51
CA PHE A 13 2.98 21.42 11.84
C PHE A 13 2.11 22.47 11.12
N LEU A 14 1.90 22.30 9.81
CA LEU A 14 1.06 23.19 9.00
C LEU A 14 -0.41 23.17 9.48
N SER A 15 -0.93 22.02 9.88
CA SER A 15 -2.28 21.89 10.41
C SER A 15 -2.44 22.67 11.73
N ILE A 16 -1.49 22.51 12.66
CA ILE A 16 -1.50 23.21 13.94
C ILE A 16 -1.37 24.72 13.73
N THR A 17 -0.39 25.15 12.93
CA THR A 17 -0.13 26.57 12.68
C THR A 17 -1.28 27.23 11.91
N GLY A 18 -1.94 26.51 11.00
CA GLY A 18 -3.14 26.93 10.30
C GLY A 18 -4.33 27.12 11.24
N LEU A 19 -4.54 26.19 12.17
CA LEU A 19 -5.57 26.32 13.22
C LEU A 19 -5.30 27.53 14.13
N LEU A 20 -4.06 27.73 14.55
CA LEU A 20 -3.66 28.89 15.33
C LEU A 20 -3.90 30.19 14.56
N HIS A 21 -3.63 30.23 13.27
CA HIS A 21 -3.92 31.39 12.42
C HIS A 21 -5.40 31.77 12.44
N PHE A 22 -6.29 30.77 12.46
CA PHE A 22 -7.74 31.02 12.61
C PHE A 22 -8.16 31.46 14.02
N LEU A 23 -7.48 30.96 15.04
CA LEU A 23 -7.81 31.28 16.46
C LEU A 23 -7.27 32.64 16.94
N PHE A 24 -6.10 33.08 16.44
CA PHE A 24 -5.49 34.35 16.89
C PHE A 24 -6.38 35.56 16.71
N PRO A 25 -7.09 35.81 15.61
CA PRO A 25 -8.00 36.95 15.49
C PRO A 25 -9.11 36.93 16.53
N LYS A 26 -9.68 35.76 16.84
CA LYS A 26 -10.72 35.61 17.87
C LYS A 26 -10.19 35.91 19.25
N LEU A 27 -8.98 35.42 19.58
CA LEU A 27 -8.33 35.66 20.85
C LEU A 27 -7.99 37.15 21.04
N ILE A 28 -7.42 37.80 20.00
CA ILE A 28 -7.12 39.23 20.02
C ILE A 28 -8.40 40.07 20.25
N SER A 29 -9.48 39.75 19.54
CA SER A 29 -10.78 40.45 19.72
C SER A 29 -11.32 40.27 21.13
N ARG A 30 -11.17 39.08 21.73
CA ARG A 30 -11.59 38.80 23.11
C ARG A 30 -10.76 39.58 24.11
N LEU A 31 -9.42 39.61 23.96
CA LEU A 31 -8.52 40.39 24.85
C LEU A 31 -8.78 41.88 24.75
N LYS A 32 -9.02 42.41 23.54
CA LYS A 32 -9.37 43.80 23.30
C LYS A 32 -10.67 44.20 24.02
N ARG A 33 -11.70 43.35 23.97
CA ARG A 33 -12.97 43.58 24.71
C ARG A 33 -12.78 43.53 26.21
N SER A 34 -11.84 42.74 26.72
CA SER A 34 -11.52 42.61 28.16
C SER A 34 -10.51 43.66 28.65
N ASN A 35 -10.16 44.63 27.82
CA ASN A 35 -9.17 45.67 28.11
C ASN A 35 -7.81 45.13 28.59
N ARG A 36 -7.43 43.93 28.17
CA ARG A 36 -6.14 43.28 28.46
C ARG A 36 -5.14 43.51 27.35
N SER A 37 -3.85 43.53 27.74
CA SER A 37 -2.76 43.63 26.75
C SER A 37 -2.78 42.43 25.77
N PHE A 38 -2.64 42.72 24.49
CA PHE A 38 -2.62 41.72 23.41
C PHE A 38 -1.35 41.80 22.54
N SER A 39 -0.36 42.58 22.92
CA SER A 39 0.88 42.79 22.18
C SER A 39 1.64 41.46 21.95
N GLY A 40 1.75 40.63 22.97
CA GLY A 40 2.36 39.29 22.87
C GLY A 40 1.62 38.37 21.90
N THR A 41 0.28 38.43 21.89
CA THR A 41 -0.55 37.66 20.98
C THR A 41 -0.37 38.09 19.50
N LEU A 42 -0.17 39.40 19.28
CA LEU A 42 0.15 39.92 17.94
C LEU A 42 1.51 39.44 17.46
N THR A 43 2.53 39.43 18.31
CA THR A 43 3.86 38.93 17.99
C THR A 43 3.80 37.42 17.68
N ALA A 44 3.12 36.64 18.51
CA ALA A 44 2.92 35.21 18.26
C ALA A 44 2.18 34.94 16.95
N LYS A 45 1.13 35.72 16.63
CA LYS A 45 0.43 35.64 15.35
C LYS A 45 1.36 35.91 14.17
N LYS A 46 2.18 36.98 14.23
CA LYS A 46 3.16 37.29 13.15
C LYS A 46 4.19 36.20 12.97
N TRP A 47 4.72 35.65 14.06
CA TRP A 47 5.68 34.55 14.04
C TRP A 47 5.07 33.28 13.46
N ASN A 48 3.87 32.90 13.90
CA ASN A 48 3.13 31.76 13.38
C ASN A 48 2.89 31.88 11.87
N LEU A 49 2.44 33.04 11.39
CA LEU A 49 2.18 33.29 9.98
C LEU A 49 3.48 33.20 9.15
N LYS A 50 4.58 33.76 9.66
CA LYS A 50 5.89 33.68 8.96
C LYS A 50 6.31 32.22 8.74
N TRP A 51 6.29 31.41 9.79
CA TRP A 51 6.75 30.02 9.69
C TRP A 51 5.76 29.12 8.94
N HIS A 52 4.46 29.33 9.13
CA HIS A 52 3.43 28.63 8.36
C HIS A 52 3.63 28.85 6.85
N ASN A 53 3.77 30.11 6.43
CA ASN A 53 3.93 30.44 5.02
C ASN A 53 5.27 29.93 4.46
N LEU A 54 6.36 30.08 5.22
CA LEU A 54 7.68 29.65 4.77
C LEU A 54 7.72 28.12 4.57
N ILE A 55 7.30 27.37 5.56
CA ILE A 55 7.28 25.89 5.50
C ILE A 55 6.26 25.42 4.47
N GLY A 56 5.07 26.03 4.44
CA GLY A 56 4.05 25.74 3.44
C GLY A 56 4.56 25.93 2.01
N TYR A 57 5.25 27.04 1.74
CA TYR A 57 5.80 27.32 0.42
C TYR A 57 6.90 26.32 0.01
N ILE A 58 7.84 26.00 0.93
CA ILE A 58 8.92 25.04 0.65
C ILE A 58 8.38 23.63 0.36
N PHE A 59 7.41 23.21 1.16
CA PHE A 59 6.90 21.82 1.07
C PHE A 59 5.63 21.66 0.23
N ALA A 60 5.02 22.74 -0.27
CA ALA A 60 3.76 22.68 -1.01
C ALA A 60 3.78 21.67 -2.15
N LEU A 61 4.81 21.70 -2.99
CA LEU A 61 4.95 20.79 -4.13
C LEU A 61 5.02 19.32 -3.67
N PHE A 62 5.84 19.05 -2.66
CA PHE A 62 6.01 17.68 -2.15
C PHE A 62 4.74 17.16 -1.49
N LEU A 63 3.99 18.01 -0.76
CA LEU A 63 2.71 17.65 -0.15
C LEU A 63 1.66 17.35 -1.22
N VAL A 64 1.57 18.13 -2.29
CA VAL A 64 0.66 17.88 -3.41
C VAL A 64 1.00 16.56 -4.09
N ILE A 65 2.26 16.32 -4.42
CA ILE A 65 2.70 15.06 -5.05
C ILE A 65 2.38 13.87 -4.15
N ASN A 66 2.75 13.94 -2.86
CA ASN A 66 2.51 12.85 -1.91
C ASN A 66 1.01 12.56 -1.72
N THR A 67 0.18 13.60 -1.60
CA THR A 67 -1.27 13.45 -1.46
C THR A 67 -1.88 12.85 -2.71
N THR A 68 -1.51 13.33 -3.88
CA THR A 68 -1.99 12.80 -5.17
C THR A 68 -1.58 11.35 -5.35
N ALA A 69 -0.31 11.01 -5.10
CA ALA A 69 0.15 9.63 -5.15
C ALA A 69 -0.62 8.73 -4.19
N GLY A 70 -0.88 9.19 -2.96
CA GLY A 70 -1.67 8.45 -1.97
C GLY A 70 -3.12 8.20 -2.40
N MET A 71 -3.74 9.12 -3.14
CA MET A 71 -5.08 8.93 -3.71
C MET A 71 -5.09 7.81 -4.78
N PHE A 72 -4.06 7.75 -5.62
CA PHE A 72 -3.95 6.73 -6.67
C PHE A 72 -3.59 5.33 -6.13
N LEU A 73 -3.13 5.21 -4.89
CA LEU A 73 -2.88 3.91 -4.25
C LEU A 73 -4.14 3.22 -3.73
N ARG A 74 -5.32 3.83 -3.85
CA ARG A 74 -6.59 3.27 -3.37
C ARG A 74 -7.54 2.97 -4.53
N PRO A 75 -8.30 1.84 -4.46
CA PRO A 75 -9.45 1.65 -5.32
C PRO A 75 -10.46 2.81 -5.11
N PRO A 76 -11.13 3.31 -6.14
CA PRO A 76 -11.15 2.84 -7.53
C PRO A 76 -10.05 3.43 -8.43
N LEU A 77 -9.25 4.41 -7.96
CA LEU A 77 -8.25 5.08 -8.81
C LEU A 77 -7.05 4.19 -9.17
N LEU A 78 -6.73 3.21 -8.33
CA LEU A 78 -5.68 2.25 -8.63
C LEU A 78 -6.02 1.34 -9.81
N ILE A 79 -7.28 0.94 -9.96
CA ILE A 79 -7.71 -0.05 -10.97
C ILE A 79 -7.33 0.34 -12.39
N PRO A 80 -7.63 1.58 -12.87
CA PRO A 80 -7.29 1.99 -14.24
C PRO A 80 -5.78 2.02 -14.52
N ILE A 81 -4.94 2.22 -13.50
CA ILE A 81 -3.50 2.35 -13.64
C ILE A 81 -2.73 1.09 -13.23
N SER A 82 -3.41 0.09 -12.67
CA SER A 82 -2.75 -1.12 -12.12
C SER A 82 -2.02 -1.95 -13.18
N SER A 83 -2.44 -1.86 -14.43
CA SER A 83 -1.79 -2.50 -15.58
C SER A 83 -0.84 -1.59 -16.34
N ALA A 84 -0.71 -0.32 -15.93
CA ALA A 84 0.21 0.62 -16.57
C ALA A 84 1.66 0.21 -16.29
N GLN A 85 2.44 0.05 -17.35
CA GLN A 85 3.88 -0.21 -17.26
C GLN A 85 4.65 1.06 -17.58
N VAL A 86 5.59 1.41 -16.71
CA VAL A 86 6.52 2.51 -16.93
C VAL A 86 7.88 1.89 -17.26
N GLY A 87 8.58 2.47 -18.22
CA GLY A 87 9.94 2.02 -18.56
C GLY A 87 10.86 2.06 -17.34
N ILE A 88 11.75 1.09 -17.25
CA ILE A 88 12.74 0.99 -16.18
C ILE A 88 13.65 2.23 -16.26
N VAL A 89 13.85 2.89 -15.12
CA VAL A 89 14.78 4.01 -15.02
C VAL A 89 16.21 3.46 -15.16
N PRO A 90 16.98 3.88 -16.16
CA PRO A 90 18.35 3.41 -16.33
C PRO A 90 19.19 3.64 -15.07
N TYR A 91 20.08 2.71 -14.75
CA TYR A 91 20.97 2.76 -13.57
C TYR A 91 20.24 2.74 -12.22
N SER A 92 18.96 2.33 -12.17
CA SER A 92 18.24 2.07 -10.92
C SER A 92 18.42 0.60 -10.50
N ASP A 93 18.12 0.30 -9.22
CA ASP A 93 18.10 -1.08 -8.72
C ASP A 93 17.07 -1.98 -9.43
N LEU A 94 16.17 -1.36 -10.22
CA LEU A 94 15.19 -2.07 -11.05
C LEU A 94 15.76 -2.45 -12.43
N ASP A 95 16.88 -1.84 -12.84
CA ASP A 95 17.60 -2.15 -14.07
C ASP A 95 18.53 -3.35 -13.84
N THR A 96 17.95 -4.52 -13.78
CA THR A 96 18.64 -5.79 -13.47
C THR A 96 18.22 -6.87 -14.46
N GLU A 97 19.17 -7.76 -14.77
CA GLU A 97 18.91 -8.95 -15.58
C GLU A 97 18.14 -10.05 -14.82
N ASN A 98 17.85 -9.85 -13.53
CA ASN A 98 17.14 -10.83 -12.73
C ASN A 98 15.65 -10.92 -13.16
N PRO A 99 15.22 -12.03 -13.82
CA PRO A 99 13.86 -12.18 -14.35
C PRO A 99 12.79 -12.29 -13.25
N TRP A 100 13.20 -12.42 -12.00
CA TRP A 100 12.29 -12.57 -10.85
C TRP A 100 11.99 -11.28 -10.11
N GLN A 101 12.74 -10.22 -10.37
CA GLN A 101 12.66 -9.01 -9.57
C GLN A 101 11.27 -8.36 -9.58
N ASP A 102 10.60 -8.35 -10.72
CA ASP A 102 9.26 -7.79 -10.89
C ASP A 102 8.14 -8.85 -10.79
N LYS A 103 8.48 -10.13 -10.88
CA LYS A 103 7.52 -11.24 -10.92
C LYS A 103 7.31 -11.88 -9.55
N LEU A 104 8.38 -12.13 -8.82
CA LEU A 104 8.29 -12.85 -7.55
C LEU A 104 7.57 -12.03 -6.49
N ARG A 105 6.55 -12.63 -5.86
CA ARG A 105 5.73 -12.00 -4.82
C ARG A 105 5.86 -12.69 -3.48
N ARG A 106 5.66 -14.01 -3.43
CA ARG A 106 5.77 -14.82 -2.20
C ARG A 106 6.32 -16.20 -2.48
N ILE A 107 6.96 -16.78 -1.47
CA ILE A 107 7.45 -18.16 -1.48
C ILE A 107 6.98 -18.81 -0.18
N LEU A 108 6.42 -19.99 -0.29
CA LEU A 108 6.01 -20.83 0.83
C LEU A 108 6.69 -22.19 0.71
N TRP A 109 7.31 -22.66 1.79
CA TRP A 109 7.81 -24.01 1.89
C TRP A 109 6.75 -24.92 2.53
N ASN A 110 6.24 -25.89 1.79
CA ASN A 110 5.37 -26.92 2.34
C ASN A 110 6.24 -28.08 2.85
N ARG A 111 6.26 -28.23 4.19
CA ARG A 111 7.09 -29.24 4.86
C ARG A 111 6.63 -30.66 4.61
N GLU A 112 5.35 -30.88 4.37
CA GLU A 112 4.77 -32.19 4.20
C GLU A 112 5.05 -32.77 2.82
N THR A 113 5.04 -31.92 1.79
CA THR A 113 5.33 -32.33 0.41
C THR A 113 6.80 -32.17 0.02
N GLY A 114 7.58 -31.41 0.81
CA GLY A 114 8.96 -31.08 0.48
C GLY A 114 9.08 -30.24 -0.81
N ARG A 115 8.07 -29.37 -1.10
CA ARG A 115 8.03 -28.51 -2.28
C ARG A 115 7.81 -27.05 -1.90
N PHE A 116 8.28 -26.15 -2.75
CA PHE A 116 7.94 -24.75 -2.67
C PHE A 116 6.66 -24.46 -3.47
N LEU A 117 5.79 -23.66 -2.89
CA LEU A 117 4.72 -22.94 -3.59
C LEU A 117 5.17 -21.49 -3.78
N ILE A 118 5.28 -21.06 -5.02
CA ILE A 118 5.79 -19.75 -5.42
C ILE A 118 4.65 -18.97 -6.05
N TYR A 119 4.32 -17.83 -5.47
CA TYR A 119 3.38 -16.89 -6.05
C TYR A 119 4.14 -15.78 -6.78
N THR A 120 3.78 -15.59 -8.04
CA THR A 120 4.33 -14.58 -8.95
C THR A 120 3.22 -13.68 -9.48
N SER A 121 3.60 -12.65 -10.26
CA SER A 121 2.62 -11.86 -11.05
C SER A 121 1.85 -12.70 -12.06
N ASP A 122 2.38 -13.85 -12.47
CA ASP A 122 1.80 -14.73 -13.50
C ASP A 122 0.99 -15.89 -12.90
N GLY A 123 0.94 -16.00 -11.55
CA GLY A 123 0.20 -17.00 -10.82
C GLY A 123 1.04 -17.83 -9.85
N PHE A 124 0.51 -19.00 -9.48
CA PHE A 124 1.15 -19.94 -8.56
C PHE A 124 1.91 -21.03 -9.31
N PHE A 125 3.10 -21.34 -8.80
CA PHE A 125 3.99 -22.37 -9.35
C PHE A 125 4.52 -23.26 -8.25
N PHE A 126 4.77 -24.52 -8.58
CA PHE A 126 5.47 -25.45 -7.72
C PHE A 126 6.92 -25.60 -8.15
N ALA A 127 7.81 -25.71 -7.15
CA ALA A 127 9.22 -26.01 -7.35
C ALA A 127 9.67 -27.10 -6.38
N ASP A 128 10.65 -27.89 -6.83
CA ASP A 128 11.35 -28.84 -5.96
C ASP A 128 12.31 -28.13 -5.01
N GLN A 129 12.75 -28.83 -3.96
CA GLN A 129 13.64 -28.27 -2.94
C GLN A 129 14.96 -27.75 -3.51
N LYS A 130 15.45 -28.31 -4.58
CA LYS A 130 16.75 -27.97 -5.17
C LYS A 130 16.63 -27.02 -6.36
N PHE A 131 15.41 -26.65 -6.77
CA PHE A 131 15.16 -25.90 -7.99
C PHE A 131 15.84 -26.52 -9.21
N SER A 132 15.91 -27.87 -9.26
CA SER A 132 16.58 -28.61 -10.29
C SER A 132 15.73 -28.77 -11.55
N SER A 133 14.43 -28.62 -11.44
CA SER A 133 13.47 -28.65 -12.54
C SER A 133 12.88 -27.28 -12.82
N SER A 134 12.30 -27.09 -14.02
CA SER A 134 11.52 -25.91 -14.33
C SER A 134 10.30 -25.82 -13.42
N LEU A 135 9.86 -24.58 -13.15
CA LEU A 135 8.65 -24.35 -12.37
C LEU A 135 7.43 -24.94 -13.06
N VAL A 136 6.60 -25.65 -12.30
CA VAL A 136 5.34 -26.21 -12.78
C VAL A 136 4.21 -25.28 -12.37
N GLN A 137 3.51 -24.72 -13.35
CA GLN A 137 2.35 -23.89 -13.06
C GLN A 137 1.24 -24.75 -12.45
N ALA A 138 0.62 -24.22 -11.38
CA ALA A 138 -0.50 -24.88 -10.74
C ALA A 138 -1.77 -24.70 -11.58
N ASP A 139 -2.57 -25.76 -11.69
CA ASP A 139 -3.86 -25.71 -12.37
C ASP A 139 -4.95 -25.13 -11.47
N ASN A 140 -6.02 -24.56 -12.07
CA ASN A 140 -7.22 -24.07 -11.39
C ASN A 140 -6.91 -23.24 -10.14
N GLN A 141 -6.12 -22.21 -10.32
CA GLN A 141 -5.63 -21.36 -9.23
C GLN A 141 -6.73 -20.46 -8.67
N PRO A 142 -6.68 -20.13 -7.35
CA PRO A 142 -7.58 -19.15 -6.78
C PRO A 142 -7.35 -17.76 -7.37
N ILE A 143 -8.41 -16.98 -7.41
CA ILE A 143 -8.37 -15.61 -7.93
C ILE A 143 -7.72 -14.71 -6.90
N VAL A 144 -6.57 -14.17 -7.25
CA VAL A 144 -5.84 -13.20 -6.43
C VAL A 144 -6.06 -11.80 -6.98
N SER A 145 -6.37 -10.86 -6.11
CA SER A 145 -6.49 -9.44 -6.46
C SER A 145 -5.19 -8.89 -7.06
N ILE A 146 -5.30 -7.87 -7.91
CA ILE A 146 -4.17 -7.08 -8.41
C ILE A 146 -3.28 -6.51 -7.29
N MET A 147 -3.82 -6.36 -6.08
CA MET A 147 -3.08 -5.93 -4.88
C MET A 147 -2.18 -7.03 -4.31
N GLY A 148 -2.25 -8.24 -4.86
CA GLY A 148 -1.42 -9.37 -4.49
C GLY A 148 -2.04 -10.28 -3.42
N CYS A 149 -1.25 -11.30 -3.05
CA CYS A 149 -1.60 -12.30 -2.04
C CYS A 149 -1.06 -11.86 -0.68
N ASN A 150 -1.94 -11.64 0.30
CA ASN A 150 -1.59 -11.22 1.65
C ASN A 150 -1.39 -12.41 2.60
N VAL A 151 -2.14 -13.49 2.40
CA VAL A 151 -2.05 -14.74 3.16
C VAL A 151 -1.67 -15.86 2.20
N LEU A 152 -0.64 -16.63 2.54
CA LEU A 152 -0.20 -17.81 1.81
C LEU A 152 0.37 -18.79 2.83
N GLU A 153 -0.41 -19.83 3.16
CA GLU A 153 -0.05 -20.83 4.16
C GLU A 153 -0.46 -22.22 3.68
N ALA A 154 0.32 -23.24 4.03
CA ALA A 154 -0.04 -24.62 3.82
C ALA A 154 -0.88 -25.12 5.01
N ILE A 155 -2.06 -25.65 4.74
CA ILE A 155 -2.91 -26.32 5.73
C ILE A 155 -2.46 -27.77 5.88
N ASP A 156 -2.23 -28.44 4.74
CA ASP A 156 -1.71 -29.80 4.64
C ASP A 156 -0.95 -30.01 3.31
N GLN A 157 -0.86 -31.26 2.84
CA GLN A 157 -0.10 -31.60 1.63
C GLN A 157 -0.65 -30.94 0.36
N GLU A 158 -1.96 -30.82 0.26
CA GLU A 158 -2.64 -30.37 -0.96
C GLU A 158 -3.44 -29.09 -0.76
N ASN A 159 -3.81 -28.78 0.49
CA ASN A 159 -4.66 -27.62 0.80
C ASN A 159 -3.83 -26.43 1.25
N TYR A 160 -4.11 -25.30 0.65
CA TYR A 160 -3.47 -24.02 0.93
C TYR A 160 -4.51 -22.95 1.29
N LEU A 161 -4.19 -22.14 2.28
CA LEU A 161 -4.95 -20.95 2.64
C LEU A 161 -4.38 -19.76 1.86
N ILE A 162 -5.21 -19.15 1.02
CA ILE A 162 -4.83 -18.03 0.17
C ILE A 162 -5.76 -16.86 0.40
N GLY A 163 -5.18 -15.73 0.84
CA GLY A 163 -5.93 -14.51 1.12
C GLY A 163 -5.43 -13.34 0.30
N SER A 164 -6.37 -12.59 -0.25
CA SER A 164 -6.14 -11.36 -0.99
C SER A 164 -7.31 -10.39 -0.78
N PHE A 165 -7.30 -9.25 -1.45
CA PHE A 165 -8.46 -8.36 -1.50
C PHE A 165 -9.71 -9.00 -2.13
N SER A 166 -9.52 -10.07 -2.92
CA SER A 166 -10.63 -10.82 -3.54
C SER A 166 -11.35 -11.74 -2.55
N GLY A 167 -10.75 -12.07 -1.42
CA GLY A 167 -11.29 -12.95 -0.40
C GLY A 167 -10.23 -13.82 0.27
N LEU A 168 -10.68 -14.70 1.15
CA LEU A 168 -9.88 -15.73 1.79
C LEU A 168 -10.39 -17.10 1.32
N PHE A 169 -9.50 -17.88 0.71
CA PHE A 169 -9.85 -19.11 0.02
C PHE A 169 -9.05 -20.29 0.56
N VAL A 170 -9.70 -21.44 0.62
CA VAL A 170 -9.05 -22.75 0.74
C VAL A 170 -8.94 -23.33 -0.67
N TRP A 171 -7.73 -23.53 -1.11
CA TRP A 171 -7.42 -24.07 -2.43
C TRP A 171 -6.80 -25.46 -2.31
N ASN A 172 -7.42 -26.45 -2.94
CA ASN A 172 -6.82 -27.77 -3.08
C ASN A 172 -6.06 -27.84 -4.40
N SER A 173 -4.74 -27.97 -4.31
CA SER A 173 -3.86 -27.92 -5.48
C SER A 173 -3.92 -29.17 -6.37
N ALA A 174 -4.38 -30.30 -5.86
CA ALA A 174 -4.51 -31.56 -6.62
C ALA A 174 -5.81 -31.60 -7.42
N SER A 175 -6.93 -31.21 -6.81
CA SER A 175 -8.24 -31.16 -7.48
C SER A 175 -8.53 -29.87 -8.20
N GLY A 176 -7.80 -28.80 -7.89
CA GLY A 176 -8.07 -27.43 -8.36
C GLY A 176 -9.33 -26.80 -7.75
N THR A 177 -9.87 -27.37 -6.66
CA THR A 177 -11.05 -26.84 -6.02
C THR A 177 -10.71 -25.63 -5.17
N VAL A 178 -11.45 -24.53 -5.36
CA VAL A 178 -11.31 -23.29 -4.58
C VAL A 178 -12.61 -23.03 -3.82
N LEU A 179 -12.51 -22.99 -2.50
CA LEU A 179 -13.65 -22.72 -1.61
C LEU A 179 -13.42 -21.40 -0.87
N ASP A 180 -14.48 -20.63 -0.71
CA ASP A 180 -14.44 -19.49 0.21
C ASP A 180 -14.30 -20.02 1.65
N TYR A 181 -13.33 -19.46 2.39
CA TYR A 181 -13.00 -19.92 3.74
C TYR A 181 -14.15 -19.76 4.74
N PHE A 182 -14.96 -18.71 4.61
CA PHE A 182 -16.02 -18.39 5.57
C PHE A 182 -17.31 -19.11 5.26
N THR A 183 -17.65 -19.29 3.98
CA THR A 183 -18.92 -19.89 3.56
C THR A 183 -18.81 -21.37 3.23
N GLY A 184 -17.59 -21.86 2.91
CA GLY A 184 -17.36 -23.21 2.42
C GLY A 184 -17.94 -23.48 1.03
N SER A 185 -18.47 -22.46 0.37
CA SER A 185 -19.02 -22.59 -1.00
C SER A 185 -17.91 -22.44 -2.04
N ALA A 186 -18.17 -22.90 -3.27
CA ALA A 186 -17.27 -22.66 -4.38
C ALA A 186 -17.04 -21.14 -4.56
N ALA A 187 -15.78 -20.76 -4.74
CA ALA A 187 -15.43 -19.35 -4.86
C ALA A 187 -16.03 -18.77 -6.14
N GLU A 188 -16.81 -17.71 -5.99
CA GLU A 188 -17.28 -16.92 -7.12
C GLU A 188 -16.19 -15.95 -7.58
N ILE A 189 -16.11 -15.71 -8.89
CA ILE A 189 -15.17 -14.76 -9.47
C ILE A 189 -15.67 -13.34 -9.18
N PRO A 190 -14.97 -12.56 -8.33
CA PRO A 190 -15.38 -11.18 -8.09
C PRO A 190 -15.15 -10.35 -9.35
N HIS A 191 -16.19 -9.69 -9.81
CA HIS A 191 -16.12 -8.81 -10.99
C HIS A 191 -15.23 -7.59 -10.69
N GLY A 192 -14.19 -7.39 -11.49
CA GLY A 192 -13.44 -6.13 -11.63
C GLY A 192 -12.18 -5.93 -10.79
N LEU A 193 -11.80 -6.85 -9.87
CA LEU A 193 -10.62 -6.72 -9.01
C LEU A 193 -9.64 -7.91 -9.09
N SER A 194 -9.89 -8.85 -9.99
CA SER A 194 -9.06 -10.05 -10.18
C SER A 194 -8.38 -10.02 -11.54
N ARG A 195 -7.20 -10.60 -11.60
CA ARG A 195 -6.48 -10.94 -12.83
C ARG A 195 -6.92 -12.28 -13.33
#